data_d6be42bad8a174754c86baf6a3ad1e24
#
_entry.id   d6be42bad8a174754c86baf6a3ad1e24
#
_cell.length_a   1.000
_cell.length_b   1.000
_cell.length_c   1.000
_cell.angle_alpha   90.00
_cell.angle_beta   90.00
_cell.angle_gamma   90.00
#
_symmetry.space_group_name_H-M   'P 1'
#
loop_
_entity.id
_entity.type
_entity.pdbx_description
1 polymer ?
#
loop_
_entity_poly.entity_id
_entity_poly.type
_entity_poly.pdbx_seq_one_letter_code
_entity_poly.pdbx_strand_id
1 'polypeptide(L)'
;MIIAIPKENNSNETRVSCSPNSVKALIKAGFKINVEKDAGLKSFYTDKEFEQSGGKIIQNSEELFSESDIIIKVNPPKLDEIKLFKDKCVYISFFQTTRCLKEVKALTEKSITGFSMHLIPRTTLAQKMDALSSQANIAGYKSVLMAATRLGVYMPLLMTAAGTIRPAKVLILGAGVAGLQAIATAKRLGAQVEVFDVRPIVKEQVESLGAKFIEVESTSNEGVGEGGYAKETSDEYKTKQQNLIHEHIS
;
A
#
# COMPACT_ATOMS: atom_id res chain seq x y z
N MET A 1 17.11 17.96 15.52
CA MET A 1 16.97 17.64 14.12
C MET A 1 15.61 18.12 13.63
N ILE A 2 15.55 18.63 12.40
CA ILE A 2 14.33 19.13 11.76
C ILE A 2 13.85 18.07 10.77
N ILE A 3 12.57 17.69 10.87
CA ILE A 3 11.90 16.77 9.93
C ILE A 3 10.99 17.58 9.01
N ALA A 4 11.13 17.41 7.70
CA ALA A 4 10.24 17.97 6.68
C ALA A 4 9.13 16.99 6.32
N ILE A 5 7.92 17.51 6.24
CA ILE A 5 6.73 16.84 5.69
C ILE A 5 6.26 17.68 4.50
N PRO A 6 6.77 17.40 3.28
CA PRO A 6 6.38 18.14 2.10
C PRO A 6 5.02 17.70 1.55
N LYS A 7 4.42 18.54 0.75
CA LYS A 7 3.26 18.23 -0.08
C LYS A 7 3.65 17.27 -1.18
N GLU A 8 2.80 16.29 -1.45
CA GLU A 8 3.03 15.37 -2.57
C GLU A 8 2.69 16.04 -3.90
N ASN A 9 3.65 16.02 -4.83
CA ASN A 9 3.54 16.71 -6.12
C ASN A 9 2.85 15.88 -7.22
N ASN A 10 2.39 14.65 -6.91
CA ASN A 10 1.60 13.86 -7.83
C ASN A 10 0.11 14.25 -7.70
N SER A 11 -0.53 14.61 -8.82
CA SER A 11 -1.94 15.01 -8.84
C SER A 11 -2.90 13.97 -8.26
N ASN A 12 -2.58 12.68 -8.46
CA ASN A 12 -3.39 11.56 -7.99
C ASN A 12 -3.03 11.09 -6.57
N GLU A 13 -1.97 11.63 -5.97
CA GLU A 13 -1.60 11.32 -4.58
C GLU A 13 -2.42 12.18 -3.63
N THR A 14 -3.15 11.51 -2.76
CA THR A 14 -3.97 12.17 -1.73
C THR A 14 -3.41 12.01 -0.33
N ARG A 15 -2.42 11.15 -0.16
CA ARG A 15 -1.82 10.89 1.16
C ARG A 15 -0.81 11.98 1.52
N VAL A 16 -0.60 12.12 2.82
CA VAL A 16 0.52 12.86 3.42
C VAL A 16 1.36 11.89 4.26
N SER A 17 2.66 12.09 4.32
CA SER A 17 3.57 11.15 4.97
C SER A 17 3.38 11.02 6.49
N CYS A 18 2.90 12.08 7.15
CA CYS A 18 2.61 12.09 8.59
C CYS A 18 1.25 12.74 8.85
N SER A 19 0.46 12.15 9.72
CA SER A 19 -0.76 12.76 10.26
C SER A 19 -0.42 13.75 11.39
N PRO A 20 -1.34 14.65 11.80
CA PRO A 20 -1.15 15.50 12.98
C PRO A 20 -0.79 14.71 14.25
N ASN A 21 -1.38 13.53 14.44
CA ASN A 21 -1.03 12.65 15.56
C ASN A 21 0.41 12.14 15.48
N SER A 22 0.89 11.80 14.28
CA SER A 22 2.29 11.39 14.07
C SER A 22 3.24 12.55 14.35
N VAL A 23 2.89 13.77 13.92
CA VAL A 23 3.65 15.00 14.22
C VAL A 23 3.78 15.20 15.71
N LYS A 24 2.68 15.11 16.46
CA LYS A 24 2.69 15.22 17.92
C LYS A 24 3.60 14.18 18.58
N ALA A 25 3.61 12.94 18.08
CA ALA A 25 4.48 11.88 18.60
C ALA A 25 5.96 12.16 18.32
N LEU A 26 6.31 12.64 17.12
CA LEU A 26 7.67 13.00 16.75
C LEU A 26 8.19 14.19 17.56
N ILE A 27 7.36 15.19 17.83
CA ILE A 27 7.73 16.34 18.69
C ILE A 27 8.00 15.87 20.12
N LYS A 28 7.15 14.97 20.65
CA LYS A 28 7.40 14.35 21.95
C LYS A 28 8.71 13.56 22.01
N ALA A 29 9.15 13.01 20.87
CA ALA A 29 10.45 12.36 20.73
C ALA A 29 11.63 13.34 20.56
N GLY A 30 11.40 14.66 20.57
CA GLY A 30 12.44 15.69 20.55
C GLY A 30 12.78 16.25 19.17
N PHE A 31 11.99 15.93 18.12
CA PHE A 31 12.17 16.49 16.77
C PHE A 31 11.43 17.82 16.62
N LYS A 32 11.96 18.69 15.76
CA LYS A 32 11.23 19.85 15.22
C LYS A 32 10.59 19.43 13.89
N ILE A 33 9.34 19.78 13.67
CA ILE A 33 8.59 19.35 12.49
C ILE A 33 8.20 20.58 11.67
N ASN A 34 8.66 20.61 10.43
CA ASN A 34 8.28 21.57 9.42
C ASN A 34 7.32 20.88 8.41
N VAL A 35 6.14 21.43 8.23
CA VAL A 35 5.12 20.92 7.31
C VAL A 35 4.92 21.94 6.19
N GLU A 36 4.97 21.50 4.95
CA GLU A 36 4.66 22.38 3.84
C GLU A 36 3.19 22.79 3.86
N LYS A 37 2.92 24.05 3.55
CA LYS A 37 1.55 24.57 3.45
C LYS A 37 0.68 23.67 2.59
N ASP A 38 -0.53 23.42 3.05
CA ASP A 38 -1.53 22.59 2.38
C ASP A 38 -1.09 21.12 2.14
N ALA A 39 -0.02 20.63 2.78
CA ALA A 39 0.46 19.25 2.60
C ALA A 39 -0.59 18.19 2.93
N GLY A 40 -1.41 18.44 3.95
CA GLY A 40 -2.41 17.49 4.42
C GLY A 40 -3.80 17.64 3.82
N LEU A 41 -4.10 18.67 3.04
CA LEU A 41 -5.46 19.00 2.61
C LEU A 41 -6.16 17.86 1.88
N LYS A 42 -5.46 17.16 1.00
CA LYS A 42 -6.02 16.01 0.28
C LYS A 42 -6.27 14.78 1.17
N SER A 43 -5.67 14.75 2.36
CA SER A 43 -5.89 13.76 3.42
C SER A 43 -6.85 14.26 4.51
N PHE A 44 -7.56 15.36 4.26
CA PHE A 44 -8.50 16.01 5.18
C PHE A 44 -7.85 16.55 6.46
N TYR A 45 -6.56 16.89 6.42
CA TYR A 45 -5.85 17.57 7.49
C TYR A 45 -5.54 19.01 7.09
N THR A 46 -5.92 19.97 7.91
CA THR A 46 -5.65 21.39 7.73
C THR A 46 -4.29 21.78 8.31
N ASP A 47 -3.71 22.88 7.83
CA ASP A 47 -2.49 23.46 8.40
C ASP A 47 -2.65 23.76 9.89
N LYS A 48 -3.84 24.25 10.30
CA LYS A 48 -4.16 24.53 11.71
C LYS A 48 -4.05 23.27 12.61
N GLU A 49 -4.44 22.10 12.12
CA GLU A 49 -4.32 20.85 12.88
C GLU A 49 -2.86 20.45 13.07
N PHE A 50 -2.03 20.69 12.04
CA PHE A 50 -0.58 20.48 12.17
C PHE A 50 0.05 21.46 13.16
N GLU A 51 -0.33 22.75 13.12
CA GLU A 51 0.13 23.76 14.10
C GLU A 51 -0.30 23.41 15.53
N GLN A 52 -1.54 22.99 15.73
CA GLN A 52 -2.04 22.53 17.02
C GLN A 52 -1.31 21.28 17.53
N SER A 53 -0.76 20.48 16.64
CA SER A 53 0.09 19.34 16.97
C SER A 53 1.56 19.72 17.23
N GLY A 54 1.91 21.02 17.09
CA GLY A 54 3.23 21.59 17.31
C GLY A 54 4.11 21.66 16.07
N GLY A 55 3.60 21.35 14.89
CA GLY A 55 4.31 21.54 13.62
C GLY A 55 4.39 23.01 13.21
N LYS A 56 5.47 23.42 12.54
CA LYS A 56 5.62 24.73 11.93
C LYS A 56 5.21 24.65 10.45
N ILE A 57 4.32 25.51 9.98
CA ILE A 57 3.95 25.59 8.57
C ILE A 57 4.97 26.41 7.79
N ILE A 58 5.49 25.83 6.71
CA ILE A 58 6.46 26.44 5.78
C ILE A 58 5.77 26.73 4.45
N GLN A 59 5.93 27.93 3.91
CA GLN A 59 5.17 28.40 2.76
C GLN A 59 5.66 27.79 1.43
N ASN A 60 6.94 27.45 1.33
CA ASN A 60 7.52 26.94 0.08
C ASN A 60 8.47 25.75 0.30
N SER A 61 8.60 24.94 -0.73
CA SER A 61 9.40 23.71 -0.71
C SER A 61 10.89 23.98 -0.60
N GLU A 62 11.41 25.11 -1.14
CA GLU A 62 12.84 25.41 -1.14
C GLU A 62 13.35 25.67 0.27
N GLU A 63 12.66 26.51 1.05
CA GLU A 63 12.94 26.74 2.48
C GLU A 63 12.82 25.42 3.25
N LEU A 64 11.73 24.67 3.01
CA LEU A 64 11.47 23.41 3.68
C LEU A 64 12.63 22.41 3.51
N PHE A 65 13.09 22.21 2.26
CA PHE A 65 14.08 21.19 1.97
C PHE A 65 15.50 21.60 2.38
N SER A 66 15.86 22.88 2.21
CA SER A 66 17.21 23.37 2.53
C SER A 66 17.52 23.37 4.04
N GLU A 67 16.50 23.54 4.88
CA GLU A 67 16.67 23.58 6.32
C GLU A 67 16.57 22.21 7.01
N SER A 68 16.05 21.18 6.34
CA SER A 68 15.67 19.93 6.97
C SER A 68 16.78 18.90 7.01
N ASP A 69 16.89 18.23 8.14
CA ASP A 69 17.84 17.13 8.36
C ASP A 69 17.26 15.78 7.90
N ILE A 70 15.93 15.65 7.97
CA ILE A 70 15.19 14.45 7.57
C ILE A 70 14.00 14.88 6.72
N ILE A 71 13.78 14.22 5.60
CA ILE A 71 12.63 14.45 4.71
C ILE A 71 11.82 13.16 4.65
N ILE A 72 10.52 13.23 4.97
CA ILE A 72 9.61 12.08 4.92
C ILE A 72 8.53 12.35 3.88
N LYS A 73 8.49 11.52 2.84
CA LYS A 73 7.49 11.56 1.76
C LYS A 73 6.78 10.22 1.59
N VAL A 74 5.70 10.23 0.85
CA VAL A 74 5.02 9.01 0.38
C VAL A 74 5.69 8.54 -0.90
N ASN A 75 5.74 9.39 -1.92
CA ASN A 75 6.27 9.05 -3.24
C ASN A 75 7.80 9.19 -3.33
N PRO A 76 8.45 8.56 -4.34
CA PRO A 76 9.84 8.78 -4.64
C PRO A 76 10.16 10.27 -4.84
N PRO A 77 11.39 10.71 -4.55
CA PRO A 77 11.78 12.10 -4.78
C PRO A 77 11.89 12.36 -6.29
N LYS A 78 11.56 13.56 -6.73
CA LYS A 78 11.86 14.01 -8.09
C LYS A 78 13.27 14.56 -8.16
N LEU A 79 13.90 14.52 -9.34
CA LEU A 79 15.26 15.02 -9.55
C LEU A 79 15.40 16.53 -9.27
N ASP A 80 14.36 17.30 -9.52
CA ASP A 80 14.29 18.73 -9.21
C ASP A 80 14.19 18.99 -7.70
N GLU A 81 13.44 18.17 -6.97
CA GLU A 81 13.36 18.23 -5.51
C GLU A 81 14.72 17.90 -4.86
N ILE A 82 15.40 16.85 -5.34
CA ILE A 82 16.71 16.43 -4.80
C ILE A 82 17.74 17.57 -4.84
N LYS A 83 17.68 18.42 -5.85
CA LYS A 83 18.57 19.60 -5.95
C LYS A 83 18.43 20.54 -4.75
N LEU A 84 17.22 20.66 -4.21
CA LEU A 84 16.88 21.52 -3.08
C LEU A 84 17.21 20.88 -1.72
N PHE A 85 17.42 19.57 -1.67
CA PHE A 85 17.71 18.87 -0.41
C PHE A 85 19.07 19.31 0.14
N LYS A 86 19.14 19.45 1.45
CA LYS A 86 20.38 19.66 2.18
C LYS A 86 21.30 18.43 1.98
N ASP A 87 22.59 18.68 1.72
CA ASP A 87 23.57 17.60 1.64
C ASP A 87 23.62 16.80 2.93
N LYS A 88 23.82 15.49 2.81
CA LYS A 88 23.88 14.54 3.94
C LYS A 88 22.60 14.44 4.76
N CYS A 89 21.45 14.95 4.29
CA CYS A 89 20.18 14.74 4.96
C CYS A 89 19.75 13.27 4.87
N VAL A 90 18.69 12.92 5.58
CA VAL A 90 18.02 11.60 5.51
C VAL A 90 16.75 11.75 4.69
N TYR A 91 16.51 10.81 3.76
CA TYR A 91 15.31 10.75 2.96
C TYR A 91 14.57 9.43 3.17
N ILE A 92 13.28 9.49 3.49
CA ILE A 92 12.45 8.32 3.79
C ILE A 92 11.20 8.35 2.92
N SER A 93 10.95 7.33 2.10
CA SER A 93 9.69 7.19 1.34
C SER A 93 9.50 5.77 0.76
N PHE A 94 8.39 5.58 0.06
CA PHE A 94 8.21 4.42 -0.81
C PHE A 94 8.93 4.64 -2.14
N PHE A 95 10.14 4.14 -2.31
CA PHE A 95 10.81 4.12 -3.60
C PHE A 95 11.50 2.78 -3.85
N GLN A 96 11.27 2.22 -5.02
CA GLN A 96 11.94 0.99 -5.44
C GLN A 96 13.31 1.34 -6.01
N THR A 97 14.37 1.01 -5.29
CA THR A 97 15.75 1.35 -5.68
C THR A 97 16.13 0.84 -7.06
N THR A 98 15.60 -0.31 -7.48
CA THR A 98 15.82 -0.91 -8.81
C THR A 98 15.09 -0.19 -9.95
N ARG A 99 14.02 0.55 -9.65
CA ARG A 99 13.24 1.30 -10.65
C ARG A 99 13.55 2.80 -10.65
N CYS A 100 14.06 3.33 -9.56
CA CYS A 100 14.38 4.74 -9.36
C CYS A 100 15.90 4.99 -9.43
N LEU A 101 16.59 4.43 -10.43
CA LEU A 101 18.06 4.47 -10.50
C LEU A 101 18.63 5.88 -10.64
N LYS A 102 17.93 6.77 -11.35
CA LYS A 102 18.34 8.17 -11.53
C LYS A 102 18.25 8.94 -10.21
N GLU A 103 17.18 8.76 -9.48
CA GLU A 103 16.94 9.36 -8.17
C GLU A 103 17.95 8.83 -7.14
N VAL A 104 18.20 7.52 -7.12
CA VAL A 104 19.21 6.91 -6.25
C VAL A 104 20.60 7.48 -6.53
N LYS A 105 21.00 7.63 -7.80
CA LYS A 105 22.26 8.26 -8.19
C LYS A 105 22.34 9.70 -7.68
N ALA A 106 21.30 10.50 -7.90
CA ALA A 106 21.28 11.89 -7.46
C ALA A 106 21.32 12.05 -5.94
N LEU A 107 20.65 11.14 -5.18
CA LEU A 107 20.75 11.09 -3.73
C LEU A 107 22.17 10.75 -3.27
N THR A 108 22.84 9.81 -3.97
CA THR A 108 24.21 9.41 -3.66
C THR A 108 25.21 10.54 -3.90
N GLU A 109 25.04 11.31 -5.00
CA GLU A 109 25.91 12.45 -5.33
C GLU A 109 25.87 13.54 -4.24
N LYS A 110 24.75 13.69 -3.54
CA LYS A 110 24.58 14.60 -2.38
C LYS A 110 24.88 13.93 -1.04
N SER A 111 25.37 12.69 -1.03
CA SER A 111 25.63 11.90 0.17
C SER A 111 24.39 11.74 1.08
N ILE A 112 23.19 11.71 0.49
CA ILE A 112 21.92 11.56 1.21
C ILE A 112 21.71 10.10 1.60
N THR A 113 21.33 9.86 2.87
CA THR A 113 20.99 8.52 3.35
C THR A 113 19.52 8.23 3.01
N GLY A 114 19.27 7.32 2.08
CA GLY A 114 17.93 6.95 1.65
C GLY A 114 17.40 5.71 2.38
N PHE A 115 16.27 5.84 3.09
CA PHE A 115 15.51 4.71 3.62
C PHE A 115 14.31 4.43 2.74
N SER A 116 14.39 3.35 1.98
CA SER A 116 13.25 2.88 1.20
C SER A 116 12.36 1.97 2.04
N MET A 117 11.08 2.33 2.16
CA MET A 117 10.09 1.50 2.85
C MET A 117 9.86 0.15 2.16
N HIS A 118 10.26 0.01 0.87
CA HIS A 118 10.26 -1.28 0.16
C HIS A 118 11.33 -2.25 0.67
N LEU A 119 12.37 -1.76 1.33
CA LEU A 119 13.48 -2.57 1.84
C LEU A 119 13.33 -2.94 3.32
N ILE A 120 12.24 -2.56 3.97
CA ILE A 120 11.94 -3.01 5.33
C ILE A 120 11.79 -4.54 5.33
N PRO A 121 12.59 -5.27 6.13
CA PRO A 121 12.55 -6.73 6.15
C PRO A 121 11.23 -7.22 6.74
N ARG A 122 10.71 -8.34 6.20
CA ARG A 122 9.48 -8.97 6.70
C ARG A 122 9.77 -9.90 7.87
N THR A 123 10.19 -9.33 8.98
CA THR A 123 10.45 -10.03 10.24
C THR A 123 9.49 -9.53 11.32
N THR A 124 9.28 -10.32 12.36
CA THR A 124 8.42 -9.95 13.48
C THR A 124 8.85 -8.63 14.13
N LEU A 125 10.16 -8.38 14.23
CA LEU A 125 10.70 -7.13 14.79
C LEU A 125 10.38 -5.91 13.93
N ALA A 126 10.41 -6.05 12.60
CA ALA A 126 10.17 -4.98 11.66
C ALA A 126 8.68 -4.76 11.32
N GLN A 127 7.79 -5.63 11.82
CA GLN A 127 6.37 -5.61 11.49
C GLN A 127 5.69 -4.26 11.81
N LYS A 128 6.13 -3.57 12.87
CA LYS A 128 5.64 -2.23 13.23
C LYS A 128 6.04 -1.14 12.24
N MET A 129 7.06 -1.38 11.41
CA MET A 129 7.58 -0.47 10.39
C MET A 129 7.09 -0.86 8.97
N ASP A 130 6.35 -1.97 8.83
CA ASP A 130 5.89 -2.47 7.53
C ASP A 130 4.70 -1.63 7.00
N ALA A 131 5.04 -0.46 6.50
CA ALA A 131 4.08 0.44 5.89
C ALA A 131 3.54 -0.11 4.54
N LEU A 132 4.28 -0.99 3.84
CA LEU A 132 3.78 -1.65 2.63
C LEU A 132 2.59 -2.54 2.93
N SER A 133 2.67 -3.38 3.95
CA SER A 133 1.54 -4.24 4.35
C SER A 133 0.34 -3.42 4.80
N SER A 134 0.56 -2.32 5.52
CA SER A 134 -0.52 -1.41 5.91
C SER A 134 -1.23 -0.81 4.69
N GLN A 135 -0.48 -0.36 3.69
CA GLN A 135 -1.05 0.19 2.45
C GLN A 135 -1.70 -0.89 1.58
N ALA A 136 -1.12 -2.10 1.52
CA ALA A 136 -1.71 -3.24 0.82
C ALA A 136 -3.07 -3.64 1.42
N ASN A 137 -3.20 -3.61 2.74
CA ASN A 137 -4.47 -3.86 3.44
C ASN A 137 -5.55 -2.86 2.99
N ILE A 138 -5.23 -1.56 3.00
CA ILE A 138 -6.15 -0.51 2.53
C ILE A 138 -6.52 -0.71 1.05
N ALA A 139 -5.55 -1.09 0.21
CA ALA A 139 -5.79 -1.37 -1.20
C ALA A 139 -6.79 -2.53 -1.39
N GLY A 140 -6.64 -3.61 -0.64
CA GLY A 140 -7.58 -4.74 -0.67
C GLY A 140 -8.99 -4.34 -0.25
N TYR A 141 -9.13 -3.56 0.82
CA TYR A 141 -10.40 -3.01 1.25
C TYR A 141 -11.05 -2.14 0.16
N LYS A 142 -10.29 -1.17 -0.35
CA LYS A 142 -10.77 -0.21 -1.36
C LYS A 142 -11.16 -0.87 -2.67
N SER A 143 -10.41 -1.89 -3.12
CA SER A 143 -10.69 -2.58 -4.38
C SER A 143 -12.08 -3.24 -4.38
N VAL A 144 -12.47 -3.88 -3.28
CA VAL A 144 -13.81 -4.48 -3.14
C VAL A 144 -14.91 -3.43 -3.15
N LEU A 145 -14.73 -2.29 -2.46
CA LEU A 145 -15.71 -1.21 -2.48
C LEU A 145 -15.85 -0.61 -3.88
N MET A 146 -14.74 -0.44 -4.61
CA MET A 146 -14.77 0.04 -6.00
C MET A 146 -15.47 -0.95 -6.93
N ALA A 147 -15.27 -2.24 -6.75
CA ALA A 147 -15.98 -3.27 -7.48
C ALA A 147 -17.48 -3.23 -7.14
N ALA A 148 -17.84 -3.20 -5.87
CA ALA A 148 -19.22 -3.18 -5.41
C ALA A 148 -20.02 -2.00 -5.98
N THR A 149 -19.41 -0.80 -6.09
CA THR A 149 -20.07 0.39 -6.66
C THR A 149 -20.29 0.31 -8.18
N ARG A 150 -19.58 -0.60 -8.87
CA ARG A 150 -19.70 -0.80 -10.33
C ARG A 150 -20.52 -2.02 -10.71
N LEU A 151 -20.87 -2.88 -9.76
CA LEU A 151 -21.69 -4.06 -10.01
C LEU A 151 -23.14 -3.67 -10.30
N GLY A 152 -23.74 -4.34 -11.29
CA GLY A 152 -25.18 -4.27 -11.56
C GLY A 152 -26.02 -5.24 -10.72
N VAL A 153 -25.41 -5.90 -9.72
CA VAL A 153 -26.07 -6.89 -8.86
C VAL A 153 -25.72 -6.65 -7.40
N TYR A 154 -26.52 -7.21 -6.49
CA TYR A 154 -26.25 -7.13 -5.06
C TYR A 154 -25.07 -7.99 -4.64
N MET A 155 -24.24 -7.50 -3.71
CA MET A 155 -23.21 -8.32 -3.08
C MET A 155 -23.81 -9.47 -2.27
N PRO A 156 -24.79 -9.22 -1.35
CA PRO A 156 -25.39 -10.28 -0.53
C PRO A 156 -26.53 -11.01 -1.25
N LEU A 157 -26.91 -12.16 -0.69
CA LEU A 157 -28.21 -12.78 -0.94
C LEU A 157 -29.32 -11.82 -0.48
N LEU A 158 -30.32 -11.62 -1.32
CA LEU A 158 -31.49 -10.84 -0.96
C LEU A 158 -32.77 -11.61 -1.32
N MET A 159 -33.69 -11.69 -0.38
CA MET A 159 -35.03 -12.28 -0.59
C MET A 159 -36.07 -11.15 -0.60
N THR A 160 -36.85 -11.11 -1.65
CA THR A 160 -37.96 -10.14 -1.82
C THR A 160 -39.25 -10.86 -2.11
N ALA A 161 -40.38 -10.14 -2.04
CA ALA A 161 -41.68 -10.69 -2.45
C ALA A 161 -41.69 -11.12 -3.94
N ALA A 162 -40.82 -10.56 -4.78
CA ALA A 162 -40.67 -10.91 -6.19
C ALA A 162 -39.73 -12.09 -6.45
N GLY A 163 -39.06 -12.62 -5.42
CA GLY A 163 -38.13 -13.74 -5.52
C GLY A 163 -36.80 -13.54 -4.83
N THR A 164 -35.88 -14.46 -5.09
CA THR A 164 -34.53 -14.47 -4.49
C THR A 164 -33.49 -13.94 -5.48
N ILE A 165 -32.73 -12.94 -5.04
CA ILE A 165 -31.57 -12.43 -5.76
C ILE A 165 -30.34 -13.14 -5.20
N ARG A 166 -29.61 -13.84 -6.08
CA ARG A 166 -28.38 -14.55 -5.69
C ARG A 166 -27.28 -13.58 -5.35
N PRO A 167 -26.36 -13.93 -4.40
CA PRO A 167 -25.24 -13.07 -4.08
C PRO A 167 -24.26 -12.99 -5.26
N ALA A 168 -23.54 -11.87 -5.36
CA ALA A 168 -22.47 -11.71 -6.33
C ALA A 168 -21.36 -12.74 -6.08
N LYS A 169 -20.79 -13.29 -7.18
CA LYS A 169 -19.57 -14.06 -7.15
C LYS A 169 -18.38 -13.12 -7.31
N VAL A 170 -17.39 -13.25 -6.44
CA VAL A 170 -16.17 -12.44 -6.47
C VAL A 170 -14.97 -13.36 -6.55
N LEU A 171 -14.22 -13.30 -7.64
CA LEU A 171 -12.96 -13.98 -7.81
C LEU A 171 -11.81 -13.04 -7.40
N ILE A 172 -10.96 -13.50 -6.48
CA ILE A 172 -9.79 -12.76 -6.00
C ILE A 172 -8.53 -13.49 -6.48
N LEU A 173 -7.68 -12.77 -7.19
CA LEU A 173 -6.40 -13.28 -7.67
C LEU A 173 -5.27 -12.82 -6.76
N GLY A 174 -4.73 -13.75 -5.99
CA GLY A 174 -3.68 -13.54 -5.00
C GLY A 174 -4.22 -13.42 -3.56
N ALA A 175 -3.69 -14.23 -2.65
CA ALA A 175 -4.00 -14.27 -1.22
C ALA A 175 -2.86 -13.69 -0.35
N GLY A 176 -2.23 -12.61 -0.82
CA GLY A 176 -1.35 -11.79 0.00
C GLY A 176 -2.15 -10.85 0.92
N VAL A 177 -1.48 -9.89 1.57
CA VAL A 177 -2.12 -8.94 2.52
C VAL A 177 -3.34 -8.25 1.90
N ALA A 178 -3.22 -7.76 0.66
CA ALA A 178 -4.33 -7.13 -0.06
C ALA A 178 -5.46 -8.12 -0.35
N GLY A 179 -5.12 -9.32 -0.84
CA GLY A 179 -6.10 -10.36 -1.17
C GLY A 179 -6.86 -10.85 0.06
N LEU A 180 -6.18 -11.14 1.17
CA LEU A 180 -6.83 -11.55 2.41
C LEU A 180 -7.78 -10.46 2.95
N GLN A 181 -7.39 -9.19 2.86
CA GLN A 181 -8.28 -8.09 3.23
C GLN A 181 -9.46 -7.96 2.26
N ALA A 182 -9.25 -8.17 0.96
CA ALA A 182 -10.32 -8.18 -0.04
C ALA A 182 -11.32 -9.31 0.24
N ILE A 183 -10.83 -10.52 0.55
CA ILE A 183 -11.68 -11.66 0.97
C ILE A 183 -12.55 -11.27 2.15
N ALA A 184 -11.93 -10.80 3.23
CA ALA A 184 -12.65 -10.42 4.44
C ALA A 184 -13.71 -9.33 4.17
N THR A 185 -13.40 -8.37 3.29
CA THR A 185 -14.33 -7.28 2.94
C THR A 185 -15.48 -7.81 2.09
N ALA A 186 -15.22 -8.56 1.03
CA ALA A 186 -16.25 -9.12 0.15
C ALA A 186 -17.19 -10.08 0.90
N LYS A 187 -16.63 -10.90 1.79
CA LYS A 187 -17.43 -11.79 2.67
C LYS A 187 -18.35 -10.99 3.60
N ARG A 188 -17.85 -9.91 4.20
CA ARG A 188 -18.68 -9.03 5.06
C ARG A 188 -19.80 -8.35 4.28
N LEU A 189 -19.60 -8.06 3.01
CA LEU A 189 -20.64 -7.56 2.11
C LEU A 189 -21.61 -8.64 1.64
N GLY A 190 -21.37 -9.91 2.00
CA GLY A 190 -22.25 -11.05 1.70
C GLY A 190 -22.02 -11.75 0.37
N ALA A 191 -20.92 -11.47 -0.31
CA ALA A 191 -20.57 -12.11 -1.57
C ALA A 191 -20.13 -13.58 -1.39
N GLN A 192 -20.31 -14.37 -2.44
CA GLN A 192 -19.63 -15.66 -2.62
C GLN A 192 -18.21 -15.39 -3.13
N VAL A 193 -17.19 -15.79 -2.36
CA VAL A 193 -15.80 -15.46 -2.66
C VAL A 193 -15.04 -16.71 -3.02
N GLU A 194 -14.43 -16.70 -4.20
CA GLU A 194 -13.47 -17.68 -4.68
C GLU A 194 -12.09 -17.01 -4.81
N VAL A 195 -11.03 -17.76 -4.52
CA VAL A 195 -9.67 -17.20 -4.44
C VAL A 195 -8.68 -18.12 -5.12
N PHE A 196 -7.88 -17.56 -6.00
CA PHE A 196 -6.73 -18.23 -6.58
C PHE A 196 -5.43 -17.64 -6.05
N ASP A 197 -4.49 -18.50 -5.66
CA ASP A 197 -3.09 -18.12 -5.41
C ASP A 197 -2.17 -19.26 -5.88
N VAL A 198 -1.02 -18.92 -6.43
CA VAL A 198 -0.02 -19.91 -6.86
C VAL A 198 0.64 -20.65 -5.69
N ARG A 199 0.47 -20.18 -4.48
CA ARG A 199 1.05 -20.74 -3.25
C ARG A 199 0.03 -21.55 -2.48
N PRO A 200 0.11 -22.89 -2.44
CA PRO A 200 -0.84 -23.72 -1.69
C PRO A 200 -0.88 -23.42 -0.19
N ILE A 201 0.24 -22.93 0.37
CA ILE A 201 0.36 -22.63 1.81
C ILE A 201 -0.64 -21.58 2.32
N VAL A 202 -1.21 -20.75 1.43
CA VAL A 202 -2.20 -19.72 1.82
C VAL A 202 -3.63 -20.25 1.87
N LYS A 203 -3.88 -21.49 1.43
CA LYS A 203 -5.20 -22.12 1.36
C LYS A 203 -5.94 -22.09 2.70
N GLU A 204 -5.28 -22.52 3.77
CA GLU A 204 -5.87 -22.51 5.13
C GLU A 204 -6.30 -21.09 5.55
N GLN A 205 -5.50 -20.07 5.23
CA GLN A 205 -5.83 -18.69 5.54
C GLN A 205 -7.06 -18.20 4.77
N VAL A 206 -7.20 -18.58 3.50
CA VAL A 206 -8.36 -18.26 2.66
C VAL A 206 -9.62 -18.92 3.19
N GLU A 207 -9.54 -20.21 3.48
CA GLU A 207 -10.68 -21.01 3.98
C GLU A 207 -11.11 -20.54 5.37
N SER A 208 -10.18 -20.14 6.24
CA SER A 208 -10.48 -19.56 7.55
C SER A 208 -11.29 -18.26 7.48
N LEU A 209 -11.19 -17.53 6.38
CA LEU A 209 -12.02 -16.34 6.09
C LEU A 209 -13.37 -16.68 5.44
N GLY A 210 -13.67 -17.97 5.26
CA GLY A 210 -14.91 -18.46 4.67
C GLY A 210 -15.00 -18.32 3.16
N ALA A 211 -13.87 -18.20 2.46
CA ALA A 211 -13.80 -18.20 1.00
C ALA A 211 -13.42 -19.61 0.49
N LYS A 212 -13.75 -19.89 -0.77
CA LYS A 212 -13.36 -21.12 -1.45
C LYS A 212 -12.01 -20.89 -2.13
N PHE A 213 -11.02 -21.73 -1.82
CA PHE A 213 -9.76 -21.72 -2.54
C PHE A 213 -9.90 -22.55 -3.82
N ILE A 214 -9.47 -22.00 -4.96
CA ILE A 214 -9.37 -22.69 -6.24
C ILE A 214 -7.90 -22.88 -6.59
N GLU A 215 -7.53 -24.08 -7.00
CA GLU A 215 -6.15 -24.46 -7.26
C GLU A 215 -6.04 -25.25 -8.58
N VAL A 216 -4.90 -25.07 -9.23
CA VAL A 216 -4.55 -25.91 -10.38
C VAL A 216 -4.10 -27.26 -9.85
N GLU A 217 -4.69 -28.35 -10.35
CA GLU A 217 -4.19 -29.70 -10.05
C GLU A 217 -2.76 -29.84 -10.59
N SER A 218 -1.78 -29.78 -9.69
CA SER A 218 -0.36 -30.00 -10.00
C SER A 218 0.28 -30.92 -8.97
N THR A 219 1.18 -31.75 -9.43
CA THR A 219 1.94 -32.70 -8.59
C THR A 219 3.19 -32.07 -7.95
N SER A 220 3.45 -30.78 -8.19
CA SER A 220 4.66 -30.07 -7.75
C SER A 220 4.29 -28.83 -6.93
N ASN A 221 5.12 -28.49 -5.93
CA ASN A 221 5.04 -27.23 -5.18
C ASN A 221 5.55 -26.04 -6.05
N GLU A 222 5.13 -25.99 -7.31
CA GLU A 222 5.40 -24.85 -8.17
C GLU A 222 4.71 -23.62 -7.61
N GLY A 223 5.39 -22.50 -7.62
CA GLY A 223 4.83 -21.23 -7.18
C GLY A 223 5.27 -20.73 -5.81
N VAL A 224 5.97 -21.54 -5.01
CA VAL A 224 6.51 -21.12 -3.69
C VAL A 224 7.97 -20.69 -3.84
N GLY A 225 8.28 -19.44 -3.54
CA GLY A 225 9.63 -18.89 -3.49
C GLY A 225 10.14 -18.68 -2.07
N GLU A 226 11.39 -18.21 -1.93
CA GLU A 226 11.99 -17.88 -0.64
C GLU A 226 11.16 -16.83 0.12
N GLY A 227 11.05 -16.97 1.45
CA GLY A 227 10.29 -16.06 2.30
C GLY A 227 8.78 -16.07 2.09
N GLY A 228 8.21 -17.12 1.43
CA GLY A 228 6.77 -17.25 1.21
C GLY A 228 6.21 -16.37 0.08
N TYR A 229 7.08 -15.83 -0.77
CA TYR A 229 6.68 -15.12 -1.98
C TYR A 229 6.28 -16.08 -3.10
N ALA A 230 5.44 -15.58 -4.03
CA ALA A 230 5.18 -16.28 -5.28
C ALA A 230 6.46 -16.35 -6.12
N LYS A 231 6.72 -17.52 -6.72
CA LYS A 231 7.79 -17.75 -7.69
C LYS A 231 7.20 -17.85 -9.09
N GLU A 232 8.01 -17.60 -10.09
CA GLU A 232 7.64 -17.82 -11.48
C GLU A 232 7.33 -19.31 -11.75
N THR A 233 6.19 -19.58 -12.39
CA THR A 233 5.68 -20.91 -12.69
C THR A 233 5.99 -21.30 -14.14
N SER A 234 5.92 -22.61 -14.45
CA SER A 234 6.09 -23.11 -15.82
C SER A 234 5.01 -22.60 -16.78
N ASP A 235 5.27 -22.59 -18.06
CA ASP A 235 4.28 -22.15 -19.07
C ASP A 235 3.08 -23.11 -19.15
N GLU A 236 3.28 -24.39 -18.87
CA GLU A 236 2.19 -25.37 -18.75
C GLU A 236 1.27 -25.00 -17.56
N TYR A 237 1.85 -24.68 -16.40
CA TYR A 237 1.09 -24.23 -15.23
C TYR A 237 0.31 -22.94 -15.53
N LYS A 238 0.94 -21.96 -16.20
CA LYS A 238 0.30 -20.70 -16.59
C LYS A 238 -0.92 -20.96 -17.49
N THR A 239 -0.83 -21.91 -18.43
CA THR A 239 -1.95 -22.27 -19.30
C THR A 239 -3.10 -22.89 -18.51
N LYS A 240 -2.81 -23.83 -17.61
CA LYS A 240 -3.82 -24.43 -16.72
C LYS A 240 -4.46 -23.39 -15.82
N GLN A 241 -3.65 -22.48 -15.28
CA GLN A 241 -4.11 -21.35 -14.46
C GLN A 241 -5.08 -20.44 -15.23
N GLN A 242 -4.75 -20.08 -16.47
CA GLN A 242 -5.62 -19.24 -17.29
C GLN A 242 -6.97 -19.93 -17.56
N ASN A 243 -6.96 -21.20 -17.89
CA ASN A 243 -8.19 -21.97 -18.14
C ASN A 243 -9.07 -22.03 -16.89
N LEU A 244 -8.47 -22.33 -15.72
CA LEU A 244 -9.17 -22.35 -14.44
C LEU A 244 -9.80 -20.99 -14.12
N ILE A 245 -9.05 -19.90 -14.29
CA ILE A 245 -9.56 -18.54 -14.06
C ILE A 245 -10.72 -18.22 -15.00
N HIS A 246 -10.62 -18.57 -16.28
CA HIS A 246 -11.69 -18.37 -17.26
C HIS A 246 -12.96 -19.13 -16.88
N GLU A 247 -12.85 -20.38 -16.42
CA GLU A 247 -13.97 -21.18 -15.97
C GLU A 247 -14.73 -20.55 -14.79
N HIS A 248 -14.01 -19.89 -13.88
CA HIS A 248 -14.58 -19.27 -12.68
C HIS A 248 -15.09 -17.84 -12.88
N ILE A 249 -14.75 -17.18 -13.99
CA ILE A 249 -15.26 -15.83 -14.35
C ILE A 249 -16.59 -15.91 -15.11
N SER A 250 -16.90 -17.05 -15.72
CA SER A 250 -18.06 -17.25 -16.61
C SER A 250 -19.40 -17.31 -15.87
#